data_709ece7ecd5f2a501a095d1a0f933bd0
#
_entry.id   709ece7ecd5f2a501a095d1a0f933bd0
#
_cell.length_a   1.000
_cell.length_b   1.000
_cell.length_c   1.000
_cell.angle_alpha   90.00
_cell.angle_beta   90.00
_cell.angle_gamma   90.00
#
_symmetry.space_group_name_H-M   'P 1'
#
loop_
_entity.id
_entity.type
_entity.pdbx_description
1 polymer ?
#
loop_
_entity_poly.entity_id
_entity_poly.type
_entity_poly.pdbx_seq_one_letter_code
_entity_poly.pdbx_strand_id
1 'polypeptide(L)'
;MKKWLSVAAIVVLGLALVIGVACGGGGEEKEGVTEIKLGLGLPLSGIMGSFIGIPAKQAYELMAERIDVFEVGGKQYRWKPIFEDNEGSSAAGGMASTTRLIYDFDVDIVLQSGVAAMTAQTLCEESGIIIDMGSATFDAFGPDHPRSIQTGPSIIPQVAAFYDWLAREHPEVERIVVVSLADPLAIAFVEAIEGNMNEYFGFEREIVSLAAAMAEPYPVATSVMMLDPDLVICSPGVSILDVLRDMGYEGLIAQYGPLLDQSLFEQVGWDKCKGVMFFYPEWYGAEELWPEAVACAGEYEARYGVEMATGAFATCVVLETLTGVLQQAGTVDDTEKIIEAVHSKAAFDTMLGPVYYGGEDFVGVNCLLMWPVAIWEVVGEREYELLDYYTPEEAEAIGVEAWTATMQ
;
A
#
# COMPACT_ATOMS: atom_id res chain seq x y z
N MET A 1 -30.62 -66.48 -11.37
CA MET A 1 -30.62 -65.67 -10.16
C MET A 1 -29.22 -65.46 -9.52
N LYS A 2 -28.18 -66.24 -9.79
CA LYS A 2 -26.85 -66.12 -9.21
C LYS A 2 -25.89 -65.11 -9.89
N LYS A 3 -26.20 -64.58 -11.06
CA LYS A 3 -25.36 -63.62 -11.80
C LYS A 3 -25.66 -62.15 -11.50
N TRP A 4 -26.77 -61.84 -10.86
CA TRP A 4 -27.15 -60.45 -10.52
C TRP A 4 -26.64 -59.99 -9.15
N LEU A 5 -26.31 -60.91 -8.26
CA LEU A 5 -25.73 -60.59 -6.95
C LEU A 5 -24.25 -60.18 -7.01
N SER A 6 -23.53 -60.62 -8.04
CA SER A 6 -22.12 -60.28 -8.24
C SER A 6 -21.92 -58.87 -8.81
N VAL A 7 -22.89 -58.33 -9.56
CA VAL A 7 -22.82 -56.98 -10.12
C VAL A 7 -23.20 -55.93 -9.10
N ALA A 8 -24.12 -56.23 -8.19
CA ALA A 8 -24.50 -55.31 -7.10
C ALA A 8 -23.38 -55.13 -6.07
N ALA A 9 -22.57 -56.18 -5.78
CA ALA A 9 -21.47 -56.11 -4.85
C ALA A 9 -20.28 -55.27 -5.39
N ILE A 10 -20.06 -55.25 -6.69
CA ILE A 10 -18.98 -54.47 -7.34
C ILE A 10 -19.35 -52.98 -7.41
N VAL A 11 -20.63 -52.64 -7.60
CA VAL A 11 -21.11 -51.26 -7.63
C VAL A 11 -21.08 -50.61 -6.23
N VAL A 12 -21.35 -51.37 -5.17
CA VAL A 12 -21.28 -50.85 -3.77
C VAL A 12 -19.83 -50.66 -3.30
N LEU A 13 -18.88 -51.50 -3.74
CA LEU A 13 -17.47 -51.34 -3.46
C LEU A 13 -16.86 -50.19 -4.30
N GLY A 14 -17.34 -49.92 -5.49
CA GLY A 14 -16.89 -48.81 -6.35
C GLY A 14 -17.35 -47.44 -5.81
N LEU A 15 -18.54 -47.36 -5.20
CA LEU A 15 -19.03 -46.11 -4.59
C LEU A 15 -18.33 -45.77 -3.23
N ALA A 16 -17.87 -46.78 -2.51
CA ALA A 16 -17.17 -46.57 -1.23
C ALA A 16 -15.71 -46.07 -1.43
N LEU A 17 -15.13 -46.29 -2.62
CA LEU A 17 -13.76 -45.82 -2.95
C LEU A 17 -13.70 -44.39 -3.54
N VAL A 18 -14.84 -43.83 -3.99
CA VAL A 18 -14.92 -42.47 -4.53
C VAL A 18 -15.23 -41.42 -3.45
N ILE A 19 -15.71 -41.84 -2.27
CA ILE A 19 -15.95 -40.91 -1.14
C ILE A 19 -14.70 -40.68 -0.28
N GLY A 20 -13.62 -41.44 -0.51
CA GLY A 20 -12.37 -41.36 0.30
C GLY A 20 -11.26 -40.46 -0.25
N VAL A 21 -11.48 -39.70 -1.35
CA VAL A 21 -10.43 -38.88 -1.98
C VAL A 21 -10.79 -37.38 -2.06
N ALA A 22 -11.86 -36.96 -1.43
CA ALA A 22 -12.29 -35.56 -1.41
C ALA A 22 -12.13 -34.88 -0.03
N CYS A 23 -11.10 -35.26 0.74
CA CYS A 23 -10.67 -34.54 1.94
C CYS A 23 -9.17 -34.72 2.10
N GLY A 24 -8.39 -33.95 1.40
CA GLY A 24 -6.93 -33.96 1.47
C GLY A 24 -6.36 -32.60 1.12
N GLY A 25 -6.69 -31.59 1.91
CA GLY A 25 -6.16 -30.24 1.86
C GLY A 25 -6.38 -29.55 3.20
N GLY A 26 -6.38 -30.31 4.30
CA GLY A 26 -6.37 -29.78 5.64
C GLY A 26 -4.91 -29.68 6.08
N GLY A 27 -4.35 -28.46 6.12
CA GLY A 27 -3.20 -28.20 6.99
C GLY A 27 -3.57 -28.71 8.39
N GLU A 28 -2.62 -29.35 9.08
CA GLU A 28 -2.78 -29.76 10.46
C GLU A 28 -3.24 -28.55 11.29
N GLU A 29 -4.49 -28.55 11.76
CA GLU A 29 -4.92 -27.60 12.80
C GLU A 29 -4.02 -27.87 14.01
N LYS A 30 -3.09 -26.96 14.27
CA LYS A 30 -2.32 -26.96 15.52
C LYS A 30 -3.37 -26.76 16.64
N GLU A 31 -3.60 -27.76 17.50
CA GLU A 31 -4.54 -27.66 18.61
C GLU A 31 -4.25 -26.39 19.44
N GLY A 32 -5.23 -25.51 19.58
CA GLY A 32 -5.15 -24.30 20.41
C GLY A 32 -4.79 -23.00 19.68
N VAL A 33 -4.62 -22.99 18.35
CA VAL A 33 -4.40 -21.77 17.57
C VAL A 33 -5.72 -21.31 16.95
N THR A 34 -6.10 -20.05 17.19
CA THR A 34 -7.32 -19.43 16.63
C THR A 34 -6.97 -18.63 15.37
N GLU A 35 -7.81 -18.70 14.35
CA GLU A 35 -7.65 -17.91 13.12
C GLU A 35 -8.25 -16.51 13.30
N ILE A 36 -7.51 -15.46 12.88
CA ILE A 36 -8.02 -14.11 12.71
C ILE A 36 -8.25 -13.91 11.22
N LYS A 37 -9.49 -13.66 10.85
CA LYS A 37 -9.88 -13.50 9.46
C LYS A 37 -9.67 -12.06 9.01
N LEU A 38 -8.69 -11.83 8.16
CA LEU A 38 -8.45 -10.53 7.52
C LEU A 38 -9.16 -10.51 6.16
N GLY A 39 -10.19 -9.70 6.05
CA GLY A 39 -10.92 -9.49 4.81
C GLY A 39 -10.22 -8.48 3.91
N LEU A 40 -9.85 -8.90 2.71
CA LEU A 40 -9.04 -8.14 1.77
C LEU A 40 -9.81 -7.93 0.46
N GLY A 41 -10.35 -6.72 0.30
CA GLY A 41 -10.93 -6.29 -0.97
C GLY A 41 -9.84 -5.73 -1.88
N LEU A 42 -9.36 -6.54 -2.81
CA LEU A 42 -8.26 -6.20 -3.71
C LEU A 42 -8.75 -6.09 -5.16
N PRO A 43 -8.10 -5.28 -6.01
CA PRO A 43 -8.39 -5.24 -7.44
C PRO A 43 -7.83 -6.47 -8.15
N LEU A 44 -8.49 -7.63 -8.01
CA LEU A 44 -7.96 -8.91 -8.53
C LEU A 44 -8.21 -9.12 -10.03
N SER A 45 -9.07 -8.30 -10.65
CA SER A 45 -9.38 -8.35 -12.07
C SER A 45 -8.90 -7.12 -12.84
N GLY A 46 -8.86 -7.24 -14.18
CA GLY A 46 -8.44 -6.16 -15.06
C GLY A 46 -6.94 -5.83 -14.98
N ILE A 47 -6.58 -4.67 -15.49
CA ILE A 47 -5.18 -4.20 -15.53
C ILE A 47 -4.63 -4.05 -14.10
N MET A 48 -5.40 -3.44 -13.20
CA MET A 48 -5.01 -3.26 -11.80
C MET A 48 -4.76 -4.58 -11.08
N GLY A 49 -5.43 -5.66 -11.51
CA GLY A 49 -5.22 -6.99 -10.97
C GLY A 49 -3.78 -7.48 -11.16
N SER A 50 -3.22 -7.28 -12.34
CA SER A 50 -1.87 -7.74 -12.66
C SER A 50 -0.77 -6.92 -11.96
N PHE A 51 -0.98 -5.62 -11.81
CA PHE A 51 0.04 -4.71 -11.26
C PHE A 51 -0.03 -4.55 -9.74
N ILE A 52 -1.23 -4.64 -9.14
CA ILE A 52 -1.42 -4.37 -7.71
C ILE A 52 -2.06 -5.56 -7.00
N GLY A 53 -3.23 -6.02 -7.49
CA GLY A 53 -4.07 -6.94 -6.73
C GLY A 53 -3.46 -8.32 -6.54
N ILE A 54 -2.92 -8.94 -7.60
CA ILE A 54 -2.29 -10.26 -7.52
C ILE A 54 -0.98 -10.20 -6.73
N PRO A 55 -0.07 -9.23 -6.97
CA PRO A 55 1.12 -9.07 -6.15
C PRO A 55 0.79 -8.86 -4.66
N ALA A 56 -0.17 -7.99 -4.33
CA ALA A 56 -0.60 -7.78 -2.94
C ALA A 56 -1.17 -9.05 -2.31
N LYS A 57 -2.03 -9.78 -3.04
CA LYS A 57 -2.55 -11.08 -2.57
C LYS A 57 -1.42 -12.05 -2.22
N GLN A 58 -0.44 -12.18 -3.11
CA GLN A 58 0.72 -13.04 -2.91
C GLN A 58 1.55 -12.62 -1.68
N ALA A 59 1.72 -11.31 -1.47
CA ALA A 59 2.42 -10.80 -0.30
C ALA A 59 1.66 -11.07 1.01
N TYR A 60 0.32 -10.92 1.03
CA TYR A 60 -0.48 -11.31 2.21
C TYR A 60 -0.38 -12.81 2.52
N GLU A 61 -0.41 -13.67 1.50
CA GLU A 61 -0.23 -15.11 1.68
C GLU A 61 1.17 -15.43 2.24
N LEU A 62 2.22 -14.83 1.69
CA LEU A 62 3.60 -14.98 2.18
C LEU A 62 3.74 -14.52 3.63
N MET A 63 3.24 -13.32 3.95
CA MET A 63 3.38 -12.75 5.29
C MET A 63 2.56 -13.48 6.34
N ALA A 64 1.37 -13.96 6.00
CA ALA A 64 0.58 -14.78 6.94
C ALA A 64 1.31 -16.09 7.30
N GLU A 65 2.04 -16.68 6.35
CA GLU A 65 2.88 -17.86 6.62
C GLU A 65 4.17 -17.50 7.36
N ARG A 66 4.81 -16.36 7.05
CA ARG A 66 6.03 -15.87 7.68
C ARG A 66 5.82 -15.52 9.16
N ILE A 67 4.71 -14.86 9.48
CA ILE A 67 4.30 -14.55 10.87
C ILE A 67 3.91 -15.85 11.61
N ASP A 68 3.33 -16.85 10.90
CA ASP A 68 2.87 -18.16 11.40
C ASP A 68 1.92 -17.99 12.62
N VAL A 69 2.44 -18.15 13.83
CA VAL A 69 1.67 -18.07 15.07
C VAL A 69 2.22 -16.97 15.97
N PHE A 70 1.32 -16.14 16.48
CA PHE A 70 1.64 -15.08 17.42
C PHE A 70 0.70 -15.08 18.61
N GLU A 71 1.14 -14.46 19.70
CA GLU A 71 0.39 -14.45 20.96
C GLU A 71 -0.30 -13.09 21.18
N VAL A 72 -1.59 -13.13 21.55
CA VAL A 72 -2.37 -11.97 21.99
C VAL A 72 -3.13 -12.34 23.26
N GLY A 73 -2.93 -11.60 24.36
CA GLY A 73 -3.65 -11.83 25.61
C GLY A 73 -3.48 -13.23 26.20
N GLY A 74 -2.32 -13.88 25.96
CA GLY A 74 -2.03 -15.24 26.46
C GLY A 74 -2.64 -16.37 25.62
N LYS A 75 -3.19 -16.08 24.44
CA LYS A 75 -3.71 -17.04 23.47
C LYS A 75 -2.94 -16.97 22.17
N GLN A 76 -2.90 -18.09 21.45
CA GLN A 76 -2.20 -18.18 20.17
C GLN A 76 -3.16 -17.96 19.00
N TYR A 77 -2.71 -17.15 18.04
CA TYR A 77 -3.45 -16.78 16.84
C TYR A 77 -2.59 -16.91 15.58
N ARG A 78 -3.26 -17.00 14.44
CA ARG A 78 -2.64 -16.87 13.12
C ARG A 78 -3.54 -16.09 12.18
N TRP A 79 -2.95 -15.40 11.22
CA TRP A 79 -3.70 -14.72 10.18
C TRP A 79 -4.33 -15.71 9.19
N LYS A 80 -5.55 -15.39 8.79
CA LYS A 80 -6.27 -16.05 7.70
C LYS A 80 -6.75 -14.99 6.70
N PRO A 81 -5.95 -14.64 5.68
CA PRO A 81 -6.37 -13.74 4.62
C PRO A 81 -7.54 -14.32 3.83
N ILE A 82 -8.57 -13.51 3.60
CA ILE A 82 -9.75 -13.82 2.80
C ILE A 82 -9.86 -12.75 1.71
N PHE A 83 -9.81 -13.16 0.45
CA PHE A 83 -9.70 -12.26 -0.68
C PHE A 83 -11.00 -12.17 -1.46
N GLU A 84 -11.41 -10.94 -1.75
CA GLU A 84 -12.53 -10.61 -2.63
C GLU A 84 -12.09 -9.60 -3.69
N ASP A 85 -12.61 -9.74 -4.91
CA ASP A 85 -12.34 -8.79 -5.99
C ASP A 85 -13.20 -7.54 -5.81
N ASN A 86 -12.54 -6.37 -5.72
CA ASN A 86 -13.21 -5.06 -5.66
C ASN A 86 -13.33 -4.37 -7.04
N GLU A 87 -13.14 -5.14 -8.12
CA GLU A 87 -13.36 -4.72 -9.50
C GLU A 87 -12.57 -3.44 -9.87
N GLY A 88 -11.27 -3.45 -9.59
CA GLY A 88 -10.37 -2.33 -9.89
C GLY A 88 -10.55 -1.14 -8.95
N SER A 89 -10.87 -1.37 -7.68
CA SER A 89 -11.17 -0.37 -6.66
C SER A 89 -12.40 0.50 -6.99
N SER A 90 -13.38 -0.07 -7.69
CA SER A 90 -14.61 0.63 -8.00
C SER A 90 -15.53 0.76 -6.78
N ALA A 91 -16.39 1.79 -6.74
CA ALA A 91 -17.36 1.98 -5.67
C ALA A 91 -18.32 0.78 -5.53
N ALA A 92 -18.81 0.25 -6.65
CA ALA A 92 -19.70 -0.92 -6.65
C ALA A 92 -18.99 -2.20 -6.21
N GLY A 93 -17.79 -2.43 -6.72
CA GLY A 93 -16.95 -3.58 -6.35
C GLY A 93 -16.53 -3.53 -4.88
N GLY A 94 -16.16 -2.35 -4.37
CA GLY A 94 -15.83 -2.14 -2.95
C GLY A 94 -16.99 -2.48 -2.02
N MET A 95 -18.19 -1.98 -2.31
CA MET A 95 -19.39 -2.29 -1.53
C MET A 95 -19.75 -3.78 -1.61
N ALA A 96 -19.70 -4.38 -2.80
CA ALA A 96 -20.04 -5.79 -2.98
C ALA A 96 -19.04 -6.73 -2.29
N SER A 97 -17.75 -6.49 -2.45
CA SER A 97 -16.69 -7.29 -1.82
C SER A 97 -16.75 -7.18 -0.30
N THR A 98 -16.91 -5.96 0.25
CA THR A 98 -17.01 -5.75 1.70
C THR A 98 -18.27 -6.41 2.27
N THR A 99 -19.40 -6.34 1.58
CA THR A 99 -20.62 -7.04 2.00
C THR A 99 -20.38 -8.55 2.15
N ARG A 100 -19.72 -9.18 1.18
CA ARG A 100 -19.38 -10.62 1.27
C ARG A 100 -18.37 -10.90 2.38
N LEU A 101 -17.33 -10.08 2.52
CA LEU A 101 -16.34 -10.24 3.58
C LEU A 101 -16.99 -10.23 4.96
N ILE A 102 -17.90 -9.29 5.22
CA ILE A 102 -18.58 -9.16 6.51
C ILE A 102 -19.62 -10.28 6.72
N TYR A 103 -20.56 -10.46 5.78
CA TYR A 103 -21.75 -11.30 6.02
C TYR A 103 -21.62 -12.75 5.60
N ASP A 104 -20.77 -13.07 4.60
CA ASP A 104 -20.59 -14.44 4.12
C ASP A 104 -19.36 -15.10 4.78
N PHE A 105 -18.30 -14.32 5.04
CA PHE A 105 -17.04 -14.83 5.59
C PHE A 105 -16.85 -14.52 7.07
N ASP A 106 -17.60 -13.55 7.64
CA ASP A 106 -17.51 -13.16 9.05
C ASP A 106 -16.07 -12.79 9.43
N VAL A 107 -15.53 -11.78 8.75
CA VAL A 107 -14.15 -11.30 8.94
C VAL A 107 -14.02 -10.40 10.15
N ASP A 108 -12.85 -10.39 10.78
CA ASP A 108 -12.55 -9.62 11.99
C ASP A 108 -12.11 -8.16 11.66
N ILE A 109 -11.38 -7.99 10.56
CA ILE A 109 -10.88 -6.70 10.05
C ILE A 109 -11.07 -6.68 8.55
N VAL A 110 -11.42 -5.53 7.98
CA VAL A 110 -11.52 -5.30 6.54
C VAL A 110 -10.40 -4.37 6.09
N LEU A 111 -9.75 -4.70 4.97
CA LEU A 111 -8.87 -3.80 4.24
C LEU A 111 -9.44 -3.54 2.86
N GLN A 112 -9.50 -2.28 2.50
CA GLN A 112 -9.87 -1.77 1.18
C GLN A 112 -8.98 -0.57 0.84
N SER A 113 -8.96 -0.14 -0.42
CA SER A 113 -8.19 1.05 -0.81
C SER A 113 -8.97 1.95 -1.77
N GLY A 114 -8.62 3.23 -1.81
CA GLY A 114 -9.17 4.23 -2.72
C GLY A 114 -10.70 4.36 -2.64
N VAL A 115 -11.36 4.49 -3.78
CA VAL A 115 -12.83 4.68 -3.87
C VAL A 115 -13.59 3.50 -3.25
N ALA A 116 -13.06 2.28 -3.36
CA ALA A 116 -13.67 1.11 -2.74
C ALA A 116 -13.71 1.23 -1.21
N ALA A 117 -12.64 1.72 -0.59
CA ALA A 117 -12.58 1.95 0.85
C ALA A 117 -13.59 3.00 1.31
N MET A 118 -13.63 4.14 0.66
CA MET A 118 -14.55 5.23 0.99
C MET A 118 -16.03 4.81 0.92
N THR A 119 -16.39 3.97 -0.05
CA THR A 119 -17.77 3.46 -0.17
C THR A 119 -18.11 2.37 0.85
N ALA A 120 -17.11 1.59 1.28
CA ALA A 120 -17.26 0.50 2.25
C ALA A 120 -17.24 0.97 3.71
N GLN A 121 -16.68 2.15 3.98
CA GLN A 121 -16.46 2.71 5.32
C GLN A 121 -17.71 2.68 6.21
N THR A 122 -18.82 3.26 5.75
CA THR A 122 -20.05 3.29 6.52
C THR A 122 -20.55 1.89 6.88
N LEU A 123 -20.44 0.93 5.96
CA LEU A 123 -20.86 -0.46 6.22
C LEU A 123 -20.00 -1.12 7.32
N CYS A 124 -18.68 -0.88 7.30
CA CYS A 124 -17.79 -1.40 8.34
C CYS A 124 -18.07 -0.76 9.70
N GLU A 125 -18.28 0.56 9.76
CA GLU A 125 -18.61 1.28 10.99
C GLU A 125 -19.94 0.81 11.59
N GLU A 126 -21.00 0.68 10.77
CA GLU A 126 -22.30 0.17 11.21
C GLU A 126 -22.22 -1.30 11.69
N SER A 127 -21.31 -2.08 11.12
CA SER A 127 -21.07 -3.48 11.51
C SER A 127 -20.11 -3.62 12.71
N GLY A 128 -19.52 -2.52 13.20
CA GLY A 128 -18.56 -2.53 14.30
C GLY A 128 -17.17 -3.08 13.95
N ILE A 129 -16.84 -3.15 12.66
CA ILE A 129 -15.60 -3.72 12.13
C ILE A 129 -14.61 -2.60 11.82
N ILE A 130 -13.34 -2.83 12.14
CA ILE A 130 -12.24 -1.94 11.76
C ILE A 130 -12.03 -2.03 10.25
N ILE A 131 -11.95 -0.86 9.60
CA ILE A 131 -11.55 -0.76 8.20
C ILE A 131 -10.17 -0.11 8.09
N ASP A 132 -9.24 -0.83 7.49
CA ASP A 132 -7.99 -0.25 7.00
C ASP A 132 -8.24 0.31 5.59
N MET A 133 -8.12 1.61 5.48
CA MET A 133 -8.48 2.34 4.26
C MET A 133 -7.40 2.27 3.17
N GLY A 134 -6.23 1.68 3.48
CA GLY A 134 -5.08 1.57 2.57
C GLY A 134 -4.59 2.95 2.11
N SER A 135 -5.30 3.57 1.19
CA SER A 135 -5.14 4.98 0.80
C SER A 135 -6.51 5.62 0.63
N ALA A 136 -6.76 6.73 1.32
CA ALA A 136 -8.00 7.49 1.26
C ALA A 136 -7.72 8.98 1.48
N THR A 137 -8.73 9.83 1.25
CA THR A 137 -8.67 11.26 1.57
C THR A 137 -8.78 11.49 3.08
N PHE A 138 -8.22 12.60 3.57
CA PHE A 138 -8.18 12.89 5.01
C PHE A 138 -9.55 13.01 5.67
N ASP A 139 -10.58 13.37 4.92
CA ASP A 139 -11.96 13.42 5.40
C ASP A 139 -12.57 12.03 5.71
N ALA A 140 -11.90 10.95 5.28
CA ALA A 140 -12.24 9.58 5.67
C ALA A 140 -11.73 9.19 7.07
N PHE A 141 -10.98 10.06 7.73
CA PHE A 141 -10.38 9.80 9.05
C PHE A 141 -10.84 10.85 10.07
N GLY A 142 -10.55 10.58 11.33
CA GLY A 142 -10.86 11.53 12.39
C GLY A 142 -11.88 11.02 13.41
N PRO A 143 -12.25 11.87 14.38
CA PRO A 143 -13.17 11.48 15.48
C PRO A 143 -14.54 10.97 15.02
N ASP A 144 -15.00 11.41 13.84
CA ASP A 144 -16.29 11.00 13.26
C ASP A 144 -16.21 9.61 12.59
N HIS A 145 -15.01 9.09 12.39
CA HIS A 145 -14.71 7.80 11.77
C HIS A 145 -13.82 6.91 12.66
N PRO A 146 -14.30 6.57 13.87
CA PRO A 146 -13.45 5.98 14.91
C PRO A 146 -12.91 4.58 14.60
N ARG A 147 -13.42 3.90 13.55
CA ARG A 147 -12.96 2.58 13.13
C ARG A 147 -12.15 2.58 11.84
N SER A 148 -11.90 3.77 11.31
CA SER A 148 -11.10 3.94 10.09
C SER A 148 -9.65 4.19 10.44
N ILE A 149 -8.75 3.33 9.94
CA ILE A 149 -7.30 3.45 10.10
C ILE A 149 -6.61 3.41 8.74
N GLN A 150 -5.40 3.90 8.67
CA GLN A 150 -4.55 3.78 7.49
C GLN A 150 -3.24 3.12 7.88
N THR A 151 -3.05 1.88 7.47
CA THR A 151 -1.79 1.14 7.71
C THR A 151 -0.82 1.28 6.54
N GLY A 152 -1.28 1.71 5.37
CA GLY A 152 -0.39 2.18 4.30
C GLY A 152 0.32 3.47 4.69
N PRO A 153 1.45 3.82 4.02
CA PRO A 153 2.21 5.01 4.37
C PRO A 153 1.39 6.29 4.19
N SER A 154 1.43 7.16 5.20
CA SER A 154 0.83 8.48 5.10
C SER A 154 1.64 9.37 4.16
N ILE A 155 0.94 10.00 3.22
CA ILE A 155 1.59 10.74 2.15
C ILE A 155 2.13 12.10 2.58
N ILE A 156 1.51 12.77 3.57
CA ILE A 156 1.98 14.09 4.02
C ILE A 156 3.43 14.02 4.50
N PRO A 157 3.81 13.12 5.41
CA PRO A 157 5.19 13.00 5.84
C PRO A 157 6.17 12.70 4.71
N GLN A 158 5.77 11.88 3.73
CA GLN A 158 6.63 11.53 2.61
C GLN A 158 6.91 12.72 1.70
N VAL A 159 5.87 13.45 1.32
CA VAL A 159 6.01 14.67 0.51
C VAL A 159 6.80 15.71 1.27
N ALA A 160 6.52 15.93 2.55
CA ALA A 160 7.21 16.92 3.38
C ALA A 160 8.72 16.63 3.50
N ALA A 161 9.09 15.37 3.76
CA ALA A 161 10.49 14.96 3.82
C ALA A 161 11.21 15.16 2.48
N PHE A 162 10.55 14.83 1.36
CA PHE A 162 11.11 15.05 0.03
C PHE A 162 11.29 16.53 -0.27
N TYR A 163 10.33 17.40 0.07
CA TYR A 163 10.44 18.84 -0.16
C TYR A 163 11.47 19.51 0.78
N ASP A 164 11.61 19.02 2.02
CA ASP A 164 12.68 19.47 2.93
C ASP A 164 14.06 19.16 2.34
N TRP A 165 14.24 17.93 1.89
CA TRP A 165 15.46 17.51 1.21
C TRP A 165 15.71 18.35 -0.05
N LEU A 166 14.69 18.52 -0.91
CA LEU A 166 14.77 19.26 -2.15
C LEU A 166 15.19 20.73 -1.90
N ALA A 167 14.56 21.39 -0.94
CA ALA A 167 14.88 22.78 -0.59
C ALA A 167 16.31 22.95 -0.07
N ARG A 168 16.85 21.94 0.58
CA ARG A 168 18.20 21.93 1.15
C ARG A 168 19.27 21.60 0.11
N GLU A 169 19.06 20.56 -0.69
CA GLU A 169 20.06 20.03 -1.62
C GLU A 169 19.96 20.62 -3.03
N HIS A 170 18.77 21.10 -3.42
CA HIS A 170 18.48 21.69 -4.72
C HIS A 170 17.85 23.09 -4.63
N PRO A 171 18.54 24.05 -3.99
CA PRO A 171 18.02 25.42 -3.83
C PRO A 171 17.82 26.16 -5.15
N GLU A 172 18.32 25.61 -6.26
CA GLU A 172 18.12 26.16 -7.62
C GLU A 172 16.74 25.78 -8.19
N VAL A 173 16.02 24.84 -7.62
CA VAL A 173 14.67 24.47 -8.05
C VAL A 173 13.69 25.56 -7.63
N GLU A 174 13.04 26.16 -8.60
CA GLU A 174 12.02 27.19 -8.36
C GLU A 174 10.64 26.70 -8.83
N ARG A 175 10.59 25.98 -9.98
CA ARG A 175 9.35 25.54 -10.60
C ARG A 175 9.20 24.03 -10.64
N ILE A 176 8.12 23.56 -10.02
CA ILE A 176 7.75 22.15 -9.98
C ILE A 176 6.49 21.92 -10.83
N VAL A 177 6.52 20.93 -11.71
CA VAL A 177 5.34 20.44 -12.41
C VAL A 177 4.99 19.07 -11.91
N VAL A 178 3.77 18.92 -11.39
CA VAL A 178 3.23 17.64 -10.94
C VAL A 178 2.36 17.04 -12.06
N VAL A 179 2.70 15.82 -12.42
CA VAL A 179 1.98 15.07 -13.44
C VAL A 179 1.15 14.00 -12.75
N SER A 180 -0.17 14.17 -12.73
CA SER A 180 -1.09 13.33 -11.98
C SER A 180 -2.16 12.70 -12.86
N LEU A 181 -2.79 11.62 -12.39
CA LEU A 181 -3.99 11.06 -13.03
C LEU A 181 -5.10 12.12 -13.02
N ALA A 182 -5.89 12.16 -14.09
CA ALA A 182 -7.07 13.03 -14.15
C ALA A 182 -8.28 12.39 -13.45
N ASP A 183 -8.03 11.77 -12.32
CA ASP A 183 -9.05 11.35 -11.39
C ASP A 183 -9.30 12.48 -10.38
N PRO A 184 -10.56 12.88 -10.13
CA PRO A 184 -10.85 13.98 -9.21
C PRO A 184 -10.26 13.77 -7.80
N LEU A 185 -10.21 12.53 -7.33
CA LEU A 185 -9.64 12.19 -6.03
C LEU A 185 -8.12 12.41 -6.02
N ALA A 186 -7.42 11.93 -7.05
CA ALA A 186 -5.98 12.13 -7.20
C ALA A 186 -5.61 13.60 -7.33
N ILE A 187 -6.40 14.38 -8.10
CA ILE A 187 -6.18 15.83 -8.23
C ILE A 187 -6.39 16.53 -6.90
N ALA A 188 -7.53 16.29 -6.22
CA ALA A 188 -7.81 16.92 -4.93
C ALA A 188 -6.75 16.57 -3.87
N PHE A 189 -6.29 15.33 -3.90
CA PHE A 189 -5.24 14.85 -3.01
C PHE A 189 -3.90 15.56 -3.29
N VAL A 190 -3.48 15.66 -4.54
CA VAL A 190 -2.28 16.39 -4.95
C VAL A 190 -2.41 17.88 -4.60
N GLU A 191 -3.56 18.49 -4.86
CA GLU A 191 -3.82 19.90 -4.53
C GLU A 191 -3.77 20.17 -3.03
N ALA A 192 -4.34 19.29 -2.21
CA ALA A 192 -4.36 19.46 -0.76
C ALA A 192 -2.95 19.34 -0.17
N ILE A 193 -2.20 18.32 -0.56
CA ILE A 193 -0.92 17.97 0.07
C ILE A 193 0.24 18.76 -0.54
N GLU A 194 0.45 18.65 -1.83
CA GLU A 194 1.57 19.34 -2.47
C GLU A 194 1.35 20.85 -2.55
N GLY A 195 0.08 21.33 -2.55
CA GLY A 195 -0.23 22.75 -2.41
C GLY A 195 0.35 23.34 -1.14
N ASN A 196 0.09 22.69 -0.02
CA ASN A 196 0.61 23.12 1.27
C ASN A 196 2.15 23.04 1.33
N MET A 197 2.74 21.94 0.83
CA MET A 197 4.18 21.77 0.81
C MET A 197 4.87 22.84 -0.08
N ASN A 198 4.37 23.07 -1.28
CA ASN A 198 4.92 24.08 -2.19
C ASN A 198 4.87 25.48 -1.57
N GLU A 199 3.74 25.87 -0.95
CA GLU A 199 3.60 27.16 -0.30
C GLU A 199 4.60 27.31 0.87
N TYR A 200 4.72 26.30 1.71
CA TYR A 200 5.61 26.31 2.86
C TYR A 200 7.09 26.40 2.46
N PHE A 201 7.51 25.60 1.47
CA PHE A 201 8.91 25.57 1.01
C PHE A 201 9.21 26.63 -0.07
N GLY A 202 8.21 27.37 -0.54
CA GLY A 202 8.39 28.50 -1.47
C GLY A 202 8.58 28.11 -2.93
N PHE A 203 8.12 26.93 -3.36
CA PHE A 203 8.17 26.52 -4.76
C PHE A 203 6.96 27.02 -5.57
N GLU A 204 7.16 27.36 -6.84
CA GLU A 204 6.06 27.51 -7.80
C GLU A 204 5.61 26.13 -8.30
N ARG A 205 4.29 25.93 -8.43
CA ARG A 205 3.74 24.64 -8.80
C ARG A 205 2.66 24.75 -9.88
N GLU A 206 2.70 23.81 -10.84
CA GLU A 206 1.64 23.59 -11.82
C GLU A 206 1.23 22.12 -11.83
N ILE A 207 -0.08 21.84 -11.93
CA ILE A 207 -0.62 20.48 -12.07
C ILE A 207 -1.02 20.23 -13.50
N VAL A 208 -0.49 19.16 -14.09
CA VAL A 208 -0.86 18.68 -15.42
C VAL A 208 -1.60 17.35 -15.26
N SER A 209 -2.87 17.34 -15.62
CA SER A 209 -3.72 16.14 -15.56
C SER A 209 -3.50 15.19 -16.72
N LEU A 210 -3.56 13.89 -16.45
CA LEU A 210 -3.14 12.82 -17.35
C LEU A 210 -4.23 11.87 -17.85
N ALA A 211 -5.54 12.16 -17.73
CA ALA A 211 -6.58 11.22 -18.15
C ALA A 211 -6.41 10.69 -19.58
N ALA A 212 -5.87 11.52 -20.47
CA ALA A 212 -5.57 11.15 -21.84
C ALA A 212 -4.18 10.52 -22.01
N ALA A 213 -3.30 10.63 -21.04
CA ALA A 213 -1.87 10.36 -21.23
C ALA A 213 -1.50 8.89 -21.13
N MET A 214 -2.30 8.06 -20.50
CA MET A 214 -2.12 6.60 -20.60
C MET A 214 -2.27 6.11 -22.05
N ALA A 215 -3.02 6.87 -22.89
CA ALA A 215 -3.18 6.56 -24.30
C ALA A 215 -2.25 7.42 -25.21
N GLU A 216 -1.95 8.65 -24.82
CA GLU A 216 -1.17 9.61 -25.62
C GLU A 216 -0.25 10.47 -24.73
N PRO A 217 0.94 9.99 -24.31
CA PRO A 217 1.82 10.72 -23.39
C PRO A 217 2.46 11.99 -24.00
N TYR A 218 2.60 12.07 -25.33
CA TYR A 218 3.26 13.20 -25.99
C TYR A 218 2.58 14.57 -25.79
N PRO A 219 1.23 14.71 -25.88
CA PRO A 219 0.57 15.98 -25.58
C PRO A 219 0.81 16.46 -24.14
N VAL A 220 0.86 15.55 -23.19
CA VAL A 220 1.13 15.87 -21.79
C VAL A 220 2.57 16.30 -21.60
N ALA A 221 3.53 15.53 -22.11
CA ALA A 221 4.93 15.92 -22.08
C ALA A 221 5.18 17.26 -22.76
N THR A 222 4.47 17.56 -23.87
CA THR A 222 4.52 18.87 -24.52
C THR A 222 4.02 19.99 -23.59
N SER A 223 2.92 19.75 -22.86
CA SER A 223 2.39 20.72 -21.89
C SER A 223 3.37 20.95 -20.74
N VAL A 224 3.98 19.88 -20.23
CA VAL A 224 5.03 19.96 -19.22
C VAL A 224 6.22 20.79 -19.71
N MET A 225 6.75 20.49 -20.89
CA MET A 225 7.87 21.22 -21.47
C MET A 225 7.59 22.71 -21.70
N MET A 226 6.32 23.07 -22.01
CA MET A 226 5.92 24.48 -22.17
C MET A 226 5.92 25.28 -20.87
N LEU A 227 5.83 24.61 -19.72
CA LEU A 227 5.91 25.21 -18.38
C LEU A 227 7.35 25.43 -17.94
N ASP A 228 8.32 24.88 -18.66
CA ASP A 228 9.76 25.00 -18.37
C ASP A 228 10.11 24.69 -16.90
N PRO A 229 9.77 23.46 -16.41
CA PRO A 229 10.00 23.10 -15.03
C PRO A 229 11.46 22.76 -14.74
N ASP A 230 11.89 23.05 -13.49
CA ASP A 230 13.16 22.58 -12.96
C ASP A 230 13.04 21.11 -12.49
N LEU A 231 11.85 20.76 -11.97
CA LEU A 231 11.52 19.41 -11.49
C LEU A 231 10.14 18.99 -12.02
N VAL A 232 10.08 17.75 -12.51
CA VAL A 232 8.81 17.06 -12.81
C VAL A 232 8.59 15.96 -11.78
N ILE A 233 7.47 16.01 -11.06
CA ILE A 233 7.04 14.93 -10.15
C ILE A 233 5.94 14.13 -10.83
N CYS A 234 6.17 12.83 -11.02
CA CYS A 234 5.16 11.92 -11.54
C CYS A 234 4.42 11.23 -10.39
N SER A 235 3.08 11.33 -10.36
CA SER A 235 2.26 10.62 -9.37
C SER A 235 2.23 9.11 -9.65
N PRO A 236 1.79 8.28 -8.70
CA PRO A 236 1.71 6.83 -8.88
C PRO A 236 0.99 6.41 -10.16
N GLY A 237 1.50 5.37 -10.82
CA GLY A 237 0.91 4.81 -12.03
C GLY A 237 1.11 5.62 -13.29
N VAL A 238 1.87 6.69 -13.20
CA VAL A 238 2.15 7.57 -14.32
C VAL A 238 3.62 7.54 -14.65
N SER A 239 3.96 7.25 -15.88
CA SER A 239 5.30 7.50 -16.37
C SER A 239 5.23 8.18 -17.73
N ILE A 240 5.60 9.44 -17.75
CA ILE A 240 5.94 10.17 -18.98
C ILE A 240 7.45 10.35 -19.11
N LEU A 241 8.22 9.68 -18.27
CA LEU A 241 9.68 9.75 -18.21
C LEU A 241 10.32 9.50 -19.57
N ASP A 242 9.93 8.40 -20.24
CA ASP A 242 10.46 8.04 -21.55
C ASP A 242 10.26 9.16 -22.58
N VAL A 243 9.04 9.68 -22.65
CA VAL A 243 8.69 10.74 -23.60
C VAL A 243 9.37 12.06 -23.25
N LEU A 244 9.47 12.43 -21.99
CA LEU A 244 10.20 13.64 -21.55
C LEU A 244 11.67 13.56 -21.98
N ARG A 245 12.35 12.44 -21.72
CA ARG A 245 13.75 12.23 -22.11
C ARG A 245 13.92 12.22 -23.65
N ASP A 246 12.98 11.59 -24.39
CA ASP A 246 12.98 11.63 -25.87
C ASP A 246 12.75 13.03 -26.44
N MET A 247 12.00 13.88 -25.76
CA MET A 247 11.81 15.28 -26.11
C MET A 247 12.95 16.21 -25.67
N GLY A 248 13.96 15.68 -24.97
CA GLY A 248 15.16 16.40 -24.54
C GLY A 248 15.00 17.14 -23.21
N TYR A 249 14.10 16.71 -22.34
CA TYR A 249 14.05 17.24 -20.97
C TYR A 249 15.26 16.75 -20.17
N GLU A 250 16.07 17.68 -19.69
CA GLU A 250 17.29 17.43 -18.91
C GLU A 250 17.13 17.78 -17.42
N GLY A 251 15.99 18.37 -17.03
CA GLY A 251 15.69 18.70 -15.63
C GLY A 251 15.48 17.50 -14.74
N LEU A 252 15.28 17.76 -13.45
CA LEU A 252 15.05 16.73 -12.43
C LEU A 252 13.71 16.03 -12.65
N ILE A 253 13.68 14.74 -12.38
CA ILE A 253 12.44 13.94 -12.38
C ILE A 253 12.38 13.19 -11.07
N ALA A 254 11.25 13.31 -10.38
CA ALA A 254 10.93 12.52 -9.21
C ALA A 254 9.68 11.67 -9.47
N GLN A 255 9.69 10.49 -8.96
CA GLN A 255 8.54 9.61 -8.95
C GLN A 255 7.98 9.50 -7.54
N TYR A 256 6.67 9.58 -7.45
CA TYR A 256 5.94 9.55 -6.22
C TYR A 256 5.11 8.29 -6.09
N GLY A 257 5.29 7.59 -4.96
CA GLY A 257 4.43 6.48 -4.55
C GLY A 257 4.75 5.11 -5.13
N PRO A 258 3.92 4.12 -4.79
CA PRO A 258 4.24 2.69 -4.75
C PRO A 258 4.17 1.94 -6.10
N LEU A 259 4.39 2.56 -7.22
CA LEU A 259 4.31 1.88 -8.52
C LEU A 259 5.63 1.90 -9.30
N LEU A 260 6.73 2.19 -8.62
CA LEU A 260 8.04 1.93 -9.18
C LEU A 260 8.33 0.45 -9.00
N ASP A 261 8.24 -0.29 -10.05
CA ASP A 261 8.88 -1.58 -10.12
C ASP A 261 9.99 -1.53 -11.17
N GLN A 262 10.95 -2.41 -11.06
CA GLN A 262 12.04 -2.51 -12.01
C GLN A 262 11.50 -2.72 -13.44
N SER A 263 10.31 -3.29 -13.59
CA SER A 263 9.70 -3.53 -14.91
C SER A 263 9.41 -2.21 -15.65
N LEU A 264 9.08 -1.14 -14.93
CA LEU A 264 8.94 0.18 -15.54
C LEU A 264 10.29 0.70 -16.05
N PHE A 265 11.34 0.60 -15.24
CA PHE A 265 12.68 1.02 -15.63
C PHE A 265 13.24 0.20 -16.79
N GLU A 266 12.97 -1.10 -16.82
CA GLU A 266 13.32 -1.98 -17.93
C GLU A 266 12.59 -1.61 -19.22
N GLN A 267 11.30 -1.23 -19.14
CA GLN A 267 10.52 -0.78 -20.30
C GLN A 267 11.00 0.57 -20.84
N VAL A 268 11.31 1.52 -19.98
CA VAL A 268 11.81 2.85 -20.34
C VAL A 268 13.25 2.79 -20.82
N GLY A 269 14.04 1.91 -20.26
CA GLY A 269 15.48 1.81 -20.47
C GLY A 269 16.28 2.53 -19.38
N TRP A 270 17.17 1.81 -18.73
CA TRP A 270 17.94 2.28 -17.57
C TRP A 270 18.74 3.57 -17.85
N ASP A 271 19.23 3.77 -19.06
CA ASP A 271 19.97 4.98 -19.42
C ASP A 271 19.09 6.25 -19.32
N LYS A 272 17.80 6.15 -19.61
CA LYS A 272 16.85 7.26 -19.48
C LYS A 272 16.40 7.47 -18.03
N CYS A 273 16.53 6.44 -17.20
CA CYS A 273 16.13 6.48 -15.80
C CYS A 273 17.20 7.07 -14.88
N LYS A 274 18.44 7.21 -15.35
CA LYS A 274 19.51 7.81 -14.54
C LYS A 274 19.14 9.20 -14.07
N GLY A 275 19.37 9.50 -12.78
CA GLY A 275 18.99 10.76 -12.16
C GLY A 275 17.50 10.87 -11.81
N VAL A 276 16.70 9.81 -12.00
CA VAL A 276 15.33 9.78 -11.51
C VAL A 276 15.34 9.48 -10.01
N MET A 277 14.71 10.37 -9.27
CA MET A 277 14.55 10.22 -7.83
C MET A 277 13.22 9.55 -7.49
N PHE A 278 13.15 8.90 -6.34
CA PHE A 278 11.91 8.43 -5.76
C PHE A 278 11.98 8.50 -4.23
N PHE A 279 10.84 8.73 -3.61
CA PHE A 279 10.76 8.92 -2.15
C PHE A 279 9.67 8.00 -1.58
N TYR A 280 10.12 6.80 -1.25
CA TYR A 280 9.30 5.75 -0.67
C TYR A 280 10.24 4.78 0.05
N PRO A 281 9.84 4.15 1.15
CA PRO A 281 10.65 3.10 1.77
C PRO A 281 10.67 1.86 0.87
N GLU A 282 11.66 1.78 0.00
CA GLU A 282 11.89 0.67 -0.91
C GLU A 282 13.03 -0.20 -0.42
N TRP A 283 12.96 -1.51 -0.70
CA TRP A 283 14.04 -2.44 -0.31
C TRP A 283 15.24 -2.41 -1.27
N TYR A 284 15.10 -1.79 -2.42
CA TYR A 284 16.16 -1.72 -3.42
C TYR A 284 17.41 -1.03 -2.87
N GLY A 285 18.55 -1.75 -2.85
CA GLY A 285 19.79 -1.21 -2.30
C GLY A 285 19.76 -0.92 -0.80
N ALA A 286 18.78 -1.42 -0.08
CA ALA A 286 18.52 -1.10 1.33
C ALA A 286 19.03 -2.17 2.32
N GLU A 287 19.98 -3.00 1.93
CA GLU A 287 20.50 -4.11 2.77
C GLU A 287 21.05 -3.62 4.12
N GLU A 288 21.60 -2.41 4.16
CA GLU A 288 22.13 -1.82 5.40
C GLU A 288 21.03 -1.21 6.27
N LEU A 289 19.96 -0.68 5.66
CA LEU A 289 18.84 -0.06 6.38
C LEU A 289 17.80 -1.10 6.82
N TRP A 290 17.37 -1.96 5.89
CA TRP A 290 16.24 -2.86 6.07
C TRP A 290 16.54 -4.28 5.60
N PRO A 291 17.48 -5.00 6.26
CA PRO A 291 17.87 -6.35 5.85
C PRO A 291 16.70 -7.36 5.83
N GLU A 292 15.73 -7.21 6.73
CA GLU A 292 14.53 -8.06 6.77
C GLU A 292 13.60 -7.81 5.58
N ALA A 293 13.50 -6.57 5.10
CA ALA A 293 12.73 -6.22 3.90
C ALA A 293 13.34 -6.86 2.65
N VAL A 294 14.67 -6.78 2.51
CA VAL A 294 15.43 -7.42 1.42
C VAL A 294 15.25 -8.95 1.46
N ALA A 295 15.32 -9.55 2.66
CA ALA A 295 15.10 -10.98 2.83
C ALA A 295 13.68 -11.39 2.43
N CYS A 296 12.66 -10.61 2.81
CA CYS A 296 11.27 -10.85 2.46
C CYS A 296 11.04 -10.77 0.94
N ALA A 297 11.63 -9.77 0.28
CA ALA A 297 11.56 -9.63 -1.17
C ALA A 297 12.21 -10.83 -1.89
N GLY A 298 13.34 -11.32 -1.39
CA GLY A 298 13.99 -12.53 -1.92
C GLY A 298 13.16 -13.81 -1.73
N GLU A 299 12.47 -13.96 -0.61
CA GLU A 299 11.52 -15.07 -0.38
C GLU A 299 10.33 -15.00 -1.33
N TYR A 300 9.80 -13.80 -1.57
CA TYR A 300 8.71 -13.57 -2.52
C TYR A 300 9.12 -13.97 -3.94
N GLU A 301 10.27 -13.50 -4.41
CA GLU A 301 10.80 -13.84 -5.73
C GLU A 301 11.05 -15.35 -5.88
N ALA A 302 11.65 -15.97 -4.87
CA ALA A 302 11.90 -17.41 -4.87
C ALA A 302 10.60 -18.24 -4.95
N ARG A 303 9.52 -17.75 -4.34
CA ARG A 303 8.23 -18.44 -4.29
C ARG A 303 7.40 -18.25 -5.54
N TYR A 304 7.32 -17.03 -6.05
CA TYR A 304 6.40 -16.68 -7.14
C TYR A 304 7.09 -16.53 -8.51
N GLY A 305 8.42 -16.52 -8.54
CA GLY A 305 9.21 -16.42 -9.77
C GLY A 305 9.15 -15.07 -10.45
N VAL A 306 8.70 -14.05 -9.72
CA VAL A 306 8.64 -12.65 -10.14
C VAL A 306 9.14 -11.77 -9.01
N GLU A 307 9.74 -10.64 -9.36
CA GLU A 307 10.16 -9.65 -8.37
C GLU A 307 8.97 -9.12 -7.56
N MET A 308 9.21 -8.79 -6.29
CA MET A 308 8.20 -8.18 -5.45
C MET A 308 7.96 -6.73 -5.90
N ALA A 309 6.75 -6.42 -6.35
CA ALA A 309 6.38 -5.05 -6.67
C ALA A 309 6.25 -4.20 -5.38
N THR A 310 6.51 -2.90 -5.49
CA THR A 310 6.41 -1.94 -4.37
C THR A 310 5.09 -2.01 -3.62
N GLY A 311 3.98 -2.12 -4.33
CA GLY A 311 2.66 -2.28 -3.70
C GLY A 311 2.50 -3.58 -2.91
N ALA A 312 3.19 -4.66 -3.32
CA ALA A 312 3.24 -5.91 -2.59
C ALA A 312 4.09 -5.77 -1.31
N PHE A 313 5.21 -5.04 -1.40
CA PHE A 313 6.07 -4.76 -0.26
C PHE A 313 5.33 -3.99 0.84
N ALA A 314 4.59 -2.94 0.49
CA ALA A 314 3.77 -2.20 1.45
C ALA A 314 2.82 -3.11 2.23
N THR A 315 2.25 -4.11 1.56
CA THR A 315 1.37 -5.12 2.16
C THR A 315 2.05 -5.92 3.28
N CYS A 316 3.34 -6.19 3.17
CA CYS A 316 4.08 -6.92 4.19
C CYS A 316 4.12 -6.17 5.52
N VAL A 317 4.39 -4.87 5.48
CA VAL A 317 4.43 -3.99 6.65
C VAL A 317 3.04 -3.87 7.31
N VAL A 318 1.97 -3.84 6.51
CA VAL A 318 0.59 -3.81 7.02
C VAL A 318 0.32 -4.97 7.99
N LEU A 319 0.68 -6.19 7.59
CA LEU A 319 0.36 -7.36 8.41
C LEU A 319 1.22 -7.43 9.70
N GLU A 320 2.48 -6.99 9.64
CA GLU A 320 3.32 -6.85 10.84
C GLU A 320 2.75 -5.81 11.79
N THR A 321 2.35 -4.65 11.28
CA THR A 321 1.75 -3.57 12.09
C THR A 321 0.46 -4.02 12.75
N LEU A 322 -0.47 -4.63 12.01
CA LEU A 322 -1.73 -5.14 12.59
C LEU A 322 -1.47 -6.21 13.65
N THR A 323 -0.45 -7.05 13.48
CA THR A 323 -0.03 -8.01 14.52
C THR A 323 0.41 -7.28 15.77
N GLY A 324 1.27 -6.26 15.64
CA GLY A 324 1.72 -5.44 16.76
C GLY A 324 0.57 -4.72 17.47
N VAL A 325 -0.38 -4.17 16.72
CA VAL A 325 -1.60 -3.53 17.27
C VAL A 325 -2.41 -4.49 18.12
N LEU A 326 -2.68 -5.71 17.64
CA LEU A 326 -3.43 -6.71 18.38
C LEU A 326 -2.68 -7.18 19.65
N GLN A 327 -1.37 -7.32 19.57
CA GLN A 327 -0.52 -7.65 20.73
C GLN A 327 -0.56 -6.53 21.78
N GLN A 328 -0.48 -5.27 21.36
CA GLN A 328 -0.59 -4.09 22.23
C GLN A 328 -1.97 -3.99 22.87
N ALA A 329 -3.04 -4.23 22.12
CA ALA A 329 -4.41 -4.24 22.61
C ALA A 329 -4.69 -5.38 23.60
N GLY A 330 -3.92 -6.49 23.50
CA GLY A 330 -4.10 -7.70 24.30
C GLY A 330 -5.41 -8.45 24.02
N THR A 331 -6.04 -8.17 22.88
CA THR A 331 -7.31 -8.74 22.45
C THR A 331 -7.45 -8.73 20.93
N VAL A 332 -8.28 -9.64 20.41
CA VAL A 332 -8.68 -9.69 18.99
C VAL A 332 -10.17 -9.39 18.81
N ASP A 333 -10.96 -9.43 19.88
CA ASP A 333 -12.43 -9.35 19.86
C ASP A 333 -12.96 -7.98 20.34
N ASP A 334 -12.14 -7.18 21.05
CA ASP A 334 -12.53 -5.90 21.64
C ASP A 334 -12.06 -4.75 20.72
N THR A 335 -12.90 -4.38 19.77
CA THR A 335 -12.63 -3.33 18.79
C THR A 335 -12.21 -2.01 19.43
N GLU A 336 -12.81 -1.63 20.57
CA GLU A 336 -12.49 -0.35 21.24
C GLU A 336 -11.05 -0.36 21.77
N LYS A 337 -10.61 -1.47 22.38
CA LYS A 337 -9.21 -1.60 22.82
C LYS A 337 -8.21 -1.66 21.65
N ILE A 338 -8.61 -2.25 20.54
CA ILE A 338 -7.76 -2.25 19.33
C ILE A 338 -7.58 -0.83 18.84
N ILE A 339 -8.66 -0.04 18.78
CA ILE A 339 -8.59 1.38 18.40
C ILE A 339 -7.82 2.21 19.44
N GLU A 340 -7.97 1.95 20.75
CA GLU A 340 -7.13 2.57 21.79
C GLU A 340 -5.64 2.29 21.59
N ALA A 341 -5.29 1.06 21.19
CA ALA A 341 -3.89 0.71 20.86
C ALA A 341 -3.37 1.48 19.65
N VAL A 342 -4.18 1.64 18.59
CA VAL A 342 -3.86 2.49 17.43
C VAL A 342 -3.63 3.94 17.87
N HIS A 343 -4.53 4.52 18.64
CA HIS A 343 -4.44 5.93 19.07
C HIS A 343 -3.32 6.22 20.07
N SER A 344 -2.68 5.19 20.64
CA SER A 344 -1.70 5.35 21.74
C SER A 344 -0.33 5.87 21.31
N LYS A 345 -0.05 6.02 20.01
CA LYS A 345 1.29 6.30 19.45
C LYS A 345 2.36 5.26 19.87
N ALA A 346 1.95 4.04 20.21
CA ALA A 346 2.92 2.99 20.47
C ALA A 346 3.68 2.63 19.20
N ALA A 347 4.98 2.38 19.32
CA ALA A 347 5.78 1.92 18.22
C ALA A 347 5.59 0.40 18.01
N PHE A 348 5.52 0.00 16.75
CA PHE A 348 5.44 -1.40 16.32
C PHE A 348 6.68 -1.74 15.50
N ASP A 349 7.36 -2.83 15.84
CA ASP A 349 8.51 -3.29 15.09
C ASP A 349 8.05 -3.95 13.77
N THR A 350 8.62 -3.48 12.67
CA THR A 350 8.38 -4.01 11.33
C THR A 350 9.70 -4.22 10.59
N MET A 351 9.64 -4.80 9.40
CA MET A 351 10.81 -4.94 8.53
C MET A 351 11.42 -3.60 8.08
N LEU A 352 10.71 -2.49 8.27
CA LEU A 352 11.22 -1.12 8.06
C LEU A 352 11.76 -0.47 9.34
N GLY A 353 11.87 -1.23 10.42
CA GLY A 353 12.11 -0.72 11.75
C GLY A 353 10.82 -0.27 12.45
N PRO A 354 10.92 0.57 13.50
CA PRO A 354 9.76 1.00 14.26
C PRO A 354 8.87 1.95 13.43
N VAL A 355 7.57 1.66 13.44
CA VAL A 355 6.50 2.51 12.88
C VAL A 355 5.46 2.76 13.97
N TYR A 356 4.64 3.80 13.84
CA TYR A 356 3.57 4.10 14.80
C TYR A 356 2.42 4.83 14.13
N TYR A 357 1.24 4.78 14.75
CA TYR A 357 0.12 5.59 14.30
C TYR A 357 0.25 7.02 14.84
N GLY A 358 0.31 7.97 13.93
CA GLY A 358 0.28 9.41 14.18
C GLY A 358 -0.90 10.07 13.46
N GLY A 359 -0.75 11.35 13.14
CA GLY A 359 -1.71 12.10 12.34
C GLY A 359 -2.75 12.89 13.12
N GLU A 360 -2.65 12.98 14.47
CA GLU A 360 -3.56 13.80 15.28
C GLU A 360 -3.61 15.26 14.79
N ASP A 361 -2.47 15.81 14.39
CA ASP A 361 -2.37 17.18 13.88
C ASP A 361 -2.97 17.34 12.47
N PHE A 362 -3.17 16.27 11.73
CA PHE A 362 -3.74 16.29 10.38
C PHE A 362 -5.25 16.02 10.38
N VAL A 363 -5.68 15.01 11.14
CA VAL A 363 -7.06 14.49 11.11
C VAL A 363 -7.74 14.44 12.48
N GLY A 364 -7.09 14.94 13.55
CA GLY A 364 -7.66 15.05 14.89
C GLY A 364 -7.51 13.80 15.76
N VAL A 365 -6.99 12.71 15.23
CA VAL A 365 -6.67 11.47 15.96
C VAL A 365 -5.45 10.77 15.34
N ASN A 366 -4.79 9.92 16.13
CA ASN A 366 -3.69 9.09 15.64
C ASN A 366 -4.24 7.83 14.97
N CYS A 367 -4.43 7.86 13.66
CA CYS A 367 -4.94 6.72 12.87
C CYS A 367 -4.24 6.53 11.53
N LEU A 368 -3.24 7.36 11.25
CA LEU A 368 -2.42 7.30 10.05
C LEU A 368 -1.05 6.71 10.39
N LEU A 369 -0.64 5.62 9.74
CA LEU A 369 0.64 5.02 10.04
C LEU A 369 1.79 5.88 9.51
N MET A 370 2.72 6.20 10.39
CA MET A 370 3.95 6.94 10.08
C MET A 370 5.05 5.95 9.73
N TRP A 371 5.51 6.04 8.49
CA TRP A 371 6.59 5.24 7.95
C TRP A 371 7.86 6.06 7.84
N PRO A 372 9.06 5.44 7.83
CA PRO A 372 10.27 6.14 7.45
C PRO A 372 10.18 6.60 5.99
N VAL A 373 10.95 7.63 5.64
CA VAL A 373 11.06 8.10 4.27
C VAL A 373 12.51 7.98 3.82
N ALA A 374 12.73 7.31 2.71
CA ALA A 374 14.02 7.22 2.07
C ALA A 374 13.93 7.86 0.68
N ILE A 375 14.92 8.67 0.34
CA ILE A 375 15.03 9.34 -0.95
C ILE A 375 16.14 8.67 -1.73
N TRP A 376 15.78 8.12 -2.87
CA TRP A 376 16.67 7.35 -3.72
C TRP A 376 16.86 8.00 -5.07
N GLU A 377 17.99 7.71 -5.72
CA GLU A 377 18.27 8.04 -7.09
C GLU A 377 18.65 6.79 -7.88
N VAL A 378 18.18 6.66 -9.10
CA VAL A 378 18.63 5.64 -10.05
C VAL A 378 19.97 6.06 -10.62
N VAL A 379 21.04 5.33 -10.30
CA VAL A 379 22.40 5.64 -10.77
C VAL A 379 22.88 4.69 -11.88
N GLY A 380 22.24 3.54 -12.04
CA GLY A 380 22.58 2.55 -13.06
C GLY A 380 21.53 1.47 -13.21
N GLU A 381 21.82 0.44 -14.00
CA GLU A 381 20.94 -0.72 -14.15
C GLU A 381 20.83 -1.48 -12.83
N ARG A 382 19.65 -1.42 -12.20
CA ARG A 382 19.38 -1.98 -10.86
C ARG A 382 20.34 -1.48 -9.78
N GLU A 383 20.85 -0.26 -9.97
CA GLU A 383 21.72 0.41 -9.02
C GLU A 383 21.05 1.67 -8.53
N TYR A 384 20.91 1.79 -7.22
CA TYR A 384 20.23 2.88 -6.53
C TYR A 384 21.16 3.47 -5.48
N GLU A 385 21.14 4.79 -5.38
CA GLU A 385 21.87 5.53 -4.33
C GLU A 385 20.86 6.11 -3.34
N LEU A 386 21.09 5.88 -2.05
CA LEU A 386 20.33 6.53 -0.99
C LEU A 386 20.85 7.96 -0.85
N LEU A 387 19.99 8.93 -1.17
CA LEU A 387 20.33 10.34 -1.06
C LEU A 387 20.08 10.88 0.34
N ASP A 388 18.97 10.48 0.97
CA ASP A 388 18.64 10.87 2.36
C ASP A 388 17.65 9.89 3.00
N TYR A 389 17.54 9.97 4.33
CA TYR A 389 16.66 9.13 5.14
C TYR A 389 16.08 9.94 6.30
N TYR A 390 14.78 9.82 6.50
CA TYR A 390 14.03 10.40 7.60
C TYR A 390 13.33 9.30 8.40
N THR A 391 13.47 9.37 9.71
CA THR A 391 12.66 8.51 10.60
C THR A 391 11.18 8.89 10.51
N PRO A 392 10.25 8.03 10.94
CA PRO A 392 8.83 8.37 10.99
C PRO A 392 8.55 9.67 11.76
N GLU A 393 9.25 9.89 12.88
CA GLU A 393 9.10 11.08 13.71
C GLU A 393 9.60 12.36 13.02
N GLU A 394 10.73 12.30 12.33
CA GLU A 394 11.27 13.44 11.59
C GLU A 394 10.35 13.82 10.45
N ALA A 395 9.87 12.84 9.69
CA ALA A 395 8.95 13.06 8.58
C ALA A 395 7.59 13.60 9.04
N GLU A 396 7.01 13.06 10.15
CA GLU A 396 5.77 13.58 10.73
C GLU A 396 5.98 15.03 11.20
N ALA A 397 7.09 15.35 11.89
CA ALA A 397 7.34 16.68 12.42
C ALA A 397 7.42 17.75 11.31
N ILE A 398 8.15 17.47 10.23
CA ILE A 398 8.23 18.35 9.05
C ILE A 398 6.84 18.50 8.40
N GLY A 399 6.12 17.40 8.25
CA GLY A 399 4.76 17.40 7.71
C GLY A 399 3.78 18.25 8.52
N VAL A 400 3.81 18.15 9.84
CA VAL A 400 2.97 18.96 10.76
C VAL A 400 3.33 20.43 10.65
N GLU A 401 4.61 20.77 10.62
CA GLU A 401 5.05 22.17 10.51
C GLU A 401 4.56 22.80 9.21
N ALA A 402 4.78 22.13 8.08
CA ALA A 402 4.33 22.60 6.77
C ALA A 402 2.80 22.68 6.66
N TRP A 403 2.09 21.68 7.15
CA TRP A 403 0.62 21.62 7.13
C TRP A 403 0.00 22.74 7.95
N THR A 404 0.47 22.95 9.17
CA THR A 404 -0.08 23.97 10.08
C THR A 404 0.26 25.40 9.68
N ALA A 405 1.42 25.63 9.07
CA ALA A 405 1.83 26.96 8.59
C ALA A 405 0.92 27.48 7.47
N THR A 406 0.40 26.61 6.63
CA THR A 406 -0.46 26.99 5.49
C THR A 406 -1.95 27.04 5.82
N MET A 407 -2.37 26.54 6.98
CA MET A 407 -3.76 26.59 7.46
C MET A 407 -4.07 27.89 8.24
N GLN A 408 -3.10 28.73 8.51
CA GLN A 408 -3.25 30.03 9.19
C GLN A 408 -3.44 31.17 8.20
#